data_b63c3da185b154ae0809f9eb156b1d31
#
_entry.id   b63c3da185b154ae0809f9eb156b1d31
#
_cell.length_a   1.000
_cell.length_b   1.000
_cell.length_c   1.000
_cell.angle_alpha   90.00
_cell.angle_beta   90.00
_cell.angle_gamma   90.00
#
_symmetry.space_group_name_H-M   'P 1'
#
loop_
_entity.id
_entity.type
_entity.pdbx_description
1 polymer ?
#
loop_
_entity_poly.entity_id
_entity_poly.type
_entity_poly.pdbx_seq_one_letter_code
_entity_poly.pdbx_strand_id
1 'polypeptide(L)'
;MRSEELEQVSFTERLMDFGLTRQEANIYQCLLTEGKVTGYEVAKQTGISRSNAYNSLANMTEKGAAYLVEEGHTRKYVPVPLDEFCKNRIRKLEDSKKWLGEHMPSEKTYVDGYITIEGTEHILDKMRNILKKVEEQVYISLTRNYLLLLIGELQELIMDMKRVVIITDQPTAFPRAKVYIGEDRGMRIGVIADSRYVLTGEYGEGSMNTCLYSGQKNFVELYKTALSNEIKLLSMREENR
;
A
#
# COMPACT_ATOMS: atom_id res chain seq x y z
N MET A 1 -5.70 -17.60 -19.86
CA MET A 1 -4.24 -17.63 -19.72
C MET A 1 -3.73 -16.23 -19.98
N ARG A 2 -3.70 -15.39 -18.94
CA ARG A 2 -2.99 -14.09 -18.78
C ARG A 2 -3.47 -13.42 -17.48
N SER A 3 -3.22 -14.07 -16.37
CA SER A 3 -3.61 -13.56 -15.04
C SER A 3 -2.57 -13.90 -13.96
N GLU A 4 -1.28 -13.92 -14.32
CA GLU A 4 -0.17 -14.24 -13.39
C GLU A 4 1.09 -13.37 -13.63
N GLU A 5 0.94 -12.18 -14.17
CA GLU A 5 2.00 -11.16 -14.14
C GLU A 5 1.60 -10.02 -13.19
N LEU A 6 1.22 -10.35 -11.96
CA LEU A 6 1.57 -9.51 -10.83
C LEU A 6 3.09 -9.59 -10.75
N GLU A 7 3.79 -8.47 -11.00
CA GLU A 7 5.23 -8.36 -10.89
C GLU A 7 5.70 -9.17 -9.69
N GLN A 8 6.49 -10.21 -9.95
CA GLN A 8 7.02 -11.08 -8.91
C GLN A 8 8.13 -10.29 -8.21
N VAL A 9 7.73 -9.44 -7.26
CA VAL A 9 8.64 -8.62 -6.46
C VAL A 9 9.68 -9.56 -5.86
N SER A 10 10.95 -9.33 -6.18
CA SER A 10 12.03 -10.22 -5.77
C SER A 10 12.16 -10.25 -4.23
N PHE A 11 12.67 -11.36 -3.69
CA PHE A 11 12.95 -11.48 -2.25
C PHE A 11 13.84 -10.33 -1.74
N THR A 12 14.82 -9.93 -2.54
CA THR A 12 15.70 -8.79 -2.25
C THR A 12 14.92 -7.47 -2.16
N GLU A 13 13.98 -7.24 -3.06
CA GLU A 13 13.15 -6.02 -3.03
C GLU A 13 12.27 -5.97 -1.78
N ARG A 14 11.67 -7.08 -1.40
CA ARG A 14 10.91 -7.14 -0.13
C ARG A 14 11.79 -6.88 1.10
N LEU A 15 13.02 -7.33 1.12
CA LEU A 15 13.96 -7.00 2.20
C LEU A 15 14.30 -5.50 2.26
N MET A 16 14.28 -4.81 1.13
CA MET A 16 14.49 -3.35 1.09
C MET A 16 13.36 -2.60 1.77
N ASP A 17 12.12 -3.10 1.73
CA ASP A 17 10.98 -2.52 2.47
C ASP A 17 11.25 -2.52 3.99
N PHE A 18 12.06 -3.47 4.48
CA PHE A 18 12.52 -3.52 5.88
C PHE A 18 13.75 -2.68 6.17
N GLY A 19 14.19 -1.82 5.23
CA GLY A 19 15.25 -0.83 5.41
C GLY A 19 16.66 -1.33 5.13
N LEU A 20 16.81 -2.48 4.47
CA LEU A 20 18.08 -2.91 3.91
C LEU A 20 18.32 -2.21 2.57
N THR A 21 19.56 -1.87 2.28
CA THR A 21 19.94 -1.51 0.92
C THR A 21 19.94 -2.75 0.03
N ARG A 22 19.89 -2.61 -1.29
CA ARG A 22 19.96 -3.74 -2.22
C ARG A 22 21.19 -4.62 -1.96
N GLN A 23 22.33 -4.01 -1.65
CA GLN A 23 23.57 -4.71 -1.34
C GLN A 23 23.47 -5.50 -0.02
N GLU A 24 22.90 -4.89 1.04
CA GLU A 24 22.68 -5.54 2.33
C GLU A 24 21.65 -6.69 2.19
N ALA A 25 20.60 -6.50 1.39
CA ALA A 25 19.61 -7.54 1.13
C ALA A 25 20.22 -8.77 0.43
N ASN A 26 21.10 -8.55 -0.56
CA ASN A 26 21.84 -9.65 -1.20
C ASN A 26 22.77 -10.38 -0.21
N ILE A 27 23.46 -9.61 0.65
CA ILE A 27 24.32 -10.20 1.70
C ILE A 27 23.46 -10.97 2.71
N TYR A 28 22.32 -10.42 3.12
CA TYR A 28 21.42 -11.10 4.06
C TYR A 28 20.91 -12.43 3.49
N GLN A 29 20.53 -12.45 2.21
CA GLN A 29 20.16 -13.68 1.53
C GLN A 29 21.32 -14.70 1.50
N CYS A 30 22.55 -14.25 1.25
CA CYS A 30 23.75 -15.09 1.33
C CYS A 30 23.92 -15.66 2.74
N LEU A 31 23.77 -14.84 3.79
CA LEU A 31 23.86 -15.32 5.18
C LEU A 31 22.78 -16.34 5.51
N LEU A 32 21.53 -16.15 5.03
CA LEU A 32 20.44 -17.10 5.25
C LEU A 32 20.73 -18.47 4.62
N THR A 33 21.45 -18.49 3.50
CA THR A 33 21.79 -19.74 2.78
C THR A 33 23.01 -20.43 3.38
N GLU A 34 24.04 -19.67 3.70
CA GLU A 34 25.35 -20.21 4.11
C GLU A 34 25.51 -20.32 5.63
N GLY A 35 24.69 -19.61 6.39
CA GLY A 35 24.76 -19.57 7.85
C GLY A 35 25.90 -18.68 8.36
N LYS A 36 26.79 -19.24 9.19
CA LYS A 36 27.88 -18.51 9.84
C LYS A 36 29.10 -18.40 8.92
N VAL A 37 29.38 -17.19 8.41
CA VAL A 37 30.47 -16.89 7.47
C VAL A 37 31.27 -15.66 7.87
N THR A 38 32.48 -15.57 7.36
CA THR A 38 33.35 -14.39 7.47
C THR A 38 32.98 -13.34 6.42
N GLY A 39 33.36 -12.08 6.63
CA GLY A 39 33.20 -11.03 5.62
C GLY A 39 33.97 -11.32 4.33
N TYR A 40 35.06 -12.09 4.39
CA TYR A 40 35.78 -12.54 3.21
C TYR A 40 34.98 -13.52 2.36
N GLU A 41 34.34 -14.50 3.01
CA GLU A 41 33.49 -15.48 2.33
C GLU A 41 32.26 -14.81 1.70
N VAL A 42 31.64 -13.89 2.43
CA VAL A 42 30.55 -13.06 1.88
C VAL A 42 30.99 -12.31 0.63
N ALA A 43 32.16 -11.62 0.68
CA ALA A 43 32.68 -10.90 -0.47
C ALA A 43 32.91 -11.83 -1.68
N LYS A 44 33.44 -13.03 -1.45
CA LYS A 44 33.68 -14.04 -2.50
C LYS A 44 32.39 -14.55 -3.13
N GLN A 45 31.37 -14.85 -2.32
CA GLN A 45 30.10 -15.42 -2.79
C GLN A 45 29.22 -14.40 -3.51
N THR A 46 29.19 -13.16 -2.98
CA THR A 46 28.34 -12.10 -3.54
C THR A 46 29.00 -11.31 -4.66
N GLY A 47 30.29 -11.50 -4.90
CA GLY A 47 31.08 -10.73 -5.90
C GLY A 47 31.33 -9.26 -5.50
N ILE A 48 31.04 -8.89 -4.27
CA ILE A 48 31.21 -7.54 -3.75
C ILE A 48 32.67 -7.37 -3.27
N SER A 49 33.24 -6.13 -3.38
CA SER A 49 34.56 -5.87 -2.82
C SER A 49 34.62 -6.15 -1.31
N ARG A 50 35.76 -6.58 -0.80
CA ARG A 50 35.95 -6.87 0.64
C ARG A 50 35.52 -5.67 1.51
N SER A 51 35.95 -4.46 1.16
CA SER A 51 35.62 -3.25 1.90
C SER A 51 34.10 -3.04 1.98
N ASN A 52 33.40 -3.17 0.85
CA ASN A 52 31.95 -3.02 0.81
C ASN A 52 31.24 -4.12 1.59
N ALA A 53 31.71 -5.36 1.52
CA ALA A 53 31.14 -6.47 2.29
C ALA A 53 31.23 -6.21 3.79
N TYR A 54 32.40 -5.83 4.30
CA TYR A 54 32.56 -5.50 5.72
C TYR A 54 31.74 -4.31 6.16
N ASN A 55 31.66 -3.24 5.36
CA ASN A 55 30.84 -2.07 5.66
C ASN A 55 29.35 -2.45 5.71
N SER A 56 28.87 -3.23 4.74
CA SER A 56 27.48 -3.68 4.73
C SER A 56 27.16 -4.60 5.90
N LEU A 57 28.06 -5.51 6.27
CA LEU A 57 27.90 -6.37 7.42
C LEU A 57 27.86 -5.59 8.75
N ALA A 58 28.69 -4.56 8.89
CA ALA A 58 28.63 -3.67 10.04
C ALA A 58 27.27 -2.94 10.12
N ASN A 59 26.83 -2.34 9.01
CA ASN A 59 25.53 -1.69 8.94
C ASN A 59 24.37 -2.66 9.23
N MET A 60 24.44 -3.90 8.72
CA MET A 60 23.43 -4.92 8.99
C MET A 60 23.39 -5.29 10.47
N THR A 61 24.54 -5.33 11.14
CA THR A 61 24.61 -5.58 12.59
C THR A 61 23.93 -4.44 13.36
N GLU A 62 24.17 -3.19 13.00
CA GLU A 62 23.51 -2.02 13.58
C GLU A 62 21.99 -2.01 13.32
N LYS A 63 21.59 -2.42 12.12
CA LYS A 63 20.16 -2.56 11.75
C LYS A 63 19.47 -3.75 12.42
N GLY A 64 20.24 -4.65 13.03
CA GLY A 64 19.71 -5.87 13.66
C GLY A 64 19.36 -6.97 12.67
N ALA A 65 20.00 -7.00 11.49
CA ALA A 65 19.83 -8.03 10.46
C ALA A 65 20.89 -9.14 10.56
N ALA A 66 22.02 -8.88 11.23
CA ALA A 66 23.08 -9.87 11.44
C ALA A 66 23.65 -9.78 12.86
N TYR A 67 24.09 -10.90 13.37
CA TYR A 67 24.90 -10.97 14.59
C TYR A 67 26.38 -11.08 14.22
N LEU A 68 27.23 -10.38 14.96
CA LEU A 68 28.67 -10.57 14.94
C LEU A 68 29.06 -11.59 16.00
N VAL A 69 29.77 -12.63 15.60
CA VAL A 69 30.30 -13.68 16.47
C VAL A 69 31.83 -13.66 16.38
N GLU A 70 32.50 -13.48 17.50
CA GLU A 70 33.96 -13.53 17.59
C GLU A 70 34.42 -14.93 18.02
N GLU A 71 35.20 -15.58 17.17
CA GLU A 71 35.78 -16.92 17.44
C GLU A 71 37.32 -16.78 17.39
N GLY A 72 37.95 -16.61 18.55
CA GLY A 72 39.37 -16.32 18.66
C GLY A 72 39.70 -14.98 17.97
N HIS A 73 40.51 -15.04 16.92
CA HIS A 73 40.87 -13.84 16.12
C HIS A 73 40.01 -13.64 14.88
N THR A 74 38.96 -14.46 14.69
CA THR A 74 38.13 -14.42 13.49
C THR A 74 36.75 -13.87 13.81
N ARG A 75 36.35 -12.90 13.02
CA ARG A 75 35.01 -12.32 13.05
C ARG A 75 34.11 -13.02 12.03
N LYS A 76 33.04 -13.61 12.50
CA LYS A 76 32.00 -14.24 11.68
C LYS A 76 30.66 -13.55 11.85
N TYR A 77 29.83 -13.63 10.84
CA TYR A 77 28.49 -13.05 10.82
C TYR A 77 27.47 -14.17 10.67
N VAL A 78 26.38 -14.05 11.42
CA VAL A 78 25.24 -14.96 11.40
C VAL A 78 23.98 -14.16 11.12
N PRO A 79 23.09 -14.59 10.23
CA PRO A 79 21.85 -13.86 10.01
C PRO A 79 20.98 -13.88 11.26
N VAL A 80 20.33 -12.77 11.57
CA VAL A 80 19.16 -12.80 12.46
C VAL A 80 18.07 -13.58 11.72
N PRO A 81 17.34 -14.51 12.35
CA PRO A 81 16.25 -15.22 11.69
C PRO A 81 15.26 -14.24 11.03
N LEU A 82 14.81 -14.56 9.81
CA LEU A 82 14.00 -13.64 9.00
C LEU A 82 12.77 -13.11 9.74
N ASP A 83 12.02 -14.01 10.38
CA ASP A 83 10.83 -13.65 11.14
C ASP A 83 11.16 -12.72 12.33
N GLU A 84 12.26 -12.99 13.03
CA GLU A 84 12.73 -12.16 14.14
C GLU A 84 13.16 -10.77 13.65
N PHE A 85 13.93 -10.69 12.57
CA PHE A 85 14.35 -9.43 11.96
C PHE A 85 13.13 -8.58 11.55
N CYS A 86 12.18 -9.18 10.81
CA CYS A 86 10.97 -8.49 10.36
C CYS A 86 10.12 -8.00 11.53
N LYS A 87 9.86 -8.85 12.53
CA LYS A 87 9.09 -8.47 13.73
C LYS A 87 9.75 -7.33 14.50
N ASN A 88 11.07 -7.40 14.69
CA ASN A 88 11.82 -6.36 15.38
C ASN A 88 11.77 -5.03 14.60
N ARG A 89 11.82 -5.08 13.29
CA ARG A 89 11.75 -3.88 12.44
C ARG A 89 10.37 -3.24 12.48
N ILE A 90 9.31 -4.03 12.36
CA ILE A 90 7.92 -3.57 12.48
C ILE A 90 7.70 -2.88 13.83
N ARG A 91 8.09 -3.54 14.93
CA ARG A 91 7.97 -2.96 16.27
C ARG A 91 8.66 -1.60 16.38
N LYS A 92 9.91 -1.48 15.90
CA LYS A 92 10.64 -0.19 15.93
C LYS A 92 9.92 0.90 15.11
N LEU A 93 9.30 0.53 13.98
CA LEU A 93 8.52 1.49 13.18
C LEU A 93 7.23 1.90 13.89
N GLU A 94 6.56 0.98 14.57
CA GLU A 94 5.37 1.26 15.37
C GLU A 94 5.69 2.20 16.56
N ASP A 95 6.78 1.94 17.27
CA ASP A 95 7.28 2.80 18.36
C ASP A 95 7.61 4.22 17.83
N SER A 96 8.29 4.29 16.70
CA SER A 96 8.62 5.57 16.06
C SER A 96 7.37 6.32 15.60
N LYS A 97 6.39 5.61 15.02
CA LYS A 97 5.10 6.18 14.61
C LYS A 97 4.36 6.77 15.82
N LYS A 98 4.34 6.03 16.94
CA LYS A 98 3.71 6.48 18.17
C LYS A 98 4.40 7.75 18.69
N TRP A 99 5.72 7.73 18.78
CA TRP A 99 6.51 8.89 19.25
C TRP A 99 6.28 10.13 18.38
N LEU A 100 6.30 9.96 17.04
CA LEU A 100 6.02 11.04 16.09
C LEU A 100 4.62 11.61 16.26
N GLY A 101 3.62 10.77 16.53
CA GLY A 101 2.26 11.22 16.79
C GLY A 101 2.13 12.06 18.07
N GLU A 102 2.90 11.71 19.12
CA GLU A 102 2.92 12.43 20.39
C GLU A 102 3.72 13.76 20.32
N HIS A 103 4.68 13.86 19.40
CA HIS A 103 5.59 15.00 19.25
C HIS A 103 5.39 15.76 17.94
N MET A 104 4.23 15.57 17.28
CA MET A 104 3.94 16.25 16.02
C MET A 104 3.91 17.76 16.24
N PRO A 105 4.63 18.57 15.42
CA PRO A 105 4.53 20.01 15.48
C PRO A 105 3.08 20.43 15.18
N SER A 106 2.64 21.55 15.76
CA SER A 106 1.28 22.04 15.57
C SER A 106 0.94 22.15 14.08
N GLU A 107 -0.05 21.39 13.64
CA GLU A 107 -0.53 21.45 12.27
C GLU A 107 -1.09 22.83 11.97
N LYS A 108 -0.59 23.48 10.93
CA LYS A 108 -1.37 24.48 10.24
C LYS A 108 -2.54 23.77 9.60
N THR A 109 -3.75 24.07 10.04
CA THR A 109 -4.98 23.56 9.41
C THR A 109 -4.86 23.78 7.91
N TYR A 110 -4.76 22.70 7.15
CA TYR A 110 -4.77 22.78 5.70
C TYR A 110 -6.12 23.37 5.31
N VAL A 111 -6.08 24.58 4.73
CA VAL A 111 -7.27 25.24 4.20
C VAL A 111 -7.86 24.35 3.13
N ASP A 112 -9.17 24.15 3.19
CA ASP A 112 -9.97 23.41 2.22
C ASP A 112 -9.61 23.79 0.78
N GLY A 113 -8.84 22.95 0.13
CA GLY A 113 -8.37 23.13 -1.24
C GLY A 113 -8.54 21.85 -2.07
N TYR A 114 -8.02 21.92 -3.27
CA TYR A 114 -7.90 20.75 -4.14
C TYR A 114 -6.48 20.19 -4.03
N ILE A 115 -6.37 18.91 -3.71
CA ILE A 115 -5.09 18.21 -3.62
C ILE A 115 -4.98 17.29 -4.82
N THR A 116 -3.95 17.49 -5.64
CA THR A 116 -3.58 16.56 -6.70
C THR A 116 -2.70 15.45 -6.13
N ILE A 117 -3.04 14.21 -6.42
CA ILE A 117 -2.30 13.02 -6.00
C ILE A 117 -1.85 12.30 -7.25
N GLU A 118 -0.55 12.07 -7.37
CA GLU A 118 0.08 11.42 -8.51
C GLU A 118 0.73 10.10 -8.08
N GLY A 119 0.71 9.12 -8.99
CA GLY A 119 1.33 7.81 -8.80
C GLY A 119 0.40 6.77 -8.22
N THR A 120 0.53 5.55 -8.76
CA THR A 120 -0.37 4.41 -8.50
C THR A 120 -0.46 4.07 -7.01
N GLU A 121 0.69 3.92 -6.34
CA GLU A 121 0.74 3.57 -4.92
C GLU A 121 0.14 4.67 -4.03
N HIS A 122 0.46 5.94 -4.30
CA HIS A 122 -0.06 7.05 -3.51
C HIS A 122 -1.59 7.18 -3.63
N ILE A 123 -2.14 6.94 -4.83
CA ILE A 123 -3.59 6.97 -5.05
C ILE A 123 -4.26 5.79 -4.32
N LEU A 124 -3.70 4.59 -4.41
CA LEU A 124 -4.21 3.42 -3.71
C LEU A 124 -4.17 3.60 -2.19
N ASP A 125 -3.06 4.09 -1.66
CA ASP A 125 -2.93 4.40 -0.23
C ASP A 125 -3.91 5.48 0.20
N LYS A 126 -4.14 6.49 -0.64
CA LYS A 126 -5.16 7.51 -0.34
C LYS A 126 -6.56 6.91 -0.32
N MET A 127 -6.91 6.03 -1.26
CA MET A 127 -8.20 5.32 -1.24
C MET A 127 -8.36 4.50 0.04
N ARG A 128 -7.36 3.70 0.41
CA ARG A 128 -7.36 2.92 1.67
C ARG A 128 -7.54 3.81 2.90
N ASN A 129 -6.81 4.92 2.95
CA ASN A 129 -6.90 5.86 4.07
C ASN A 129 -8.26 6.58 4.14
N ILE A 130 -8.90 6.85 3.00
CA ILE A 130 -10.26 7.39 2.96
C ILE A 130 -11.23 6.34 3.52
N LEU A 131 -11.16 5.09 3.04
CA LEU A 131 -12.05 4.02 3.48
C LEU A 131 -11.96 3.76 4.98
N LYS A 132 -10.75 3.73 5.54
CA LYS A 132 -10.54 3.57 7.00
C LYS A 132 -11.13 4.69 7.86
N LYS A 133 -11.42 5.84 7.27
CA LYS A 133 -12.00 7.01 7.99
C LYS A 133 -13.48 7.18 7.78
N VAL A 134 -14.14 6.30 7.02
CA VAL A 134 -15.59 6.36 6.78
C VAL A 134 -16.35 6.12 8.07
N GLU A 135 -17.20 7.09 8.44
CA GLU A 135 -18.05 7.02 9.63
C GLU A 135 -19.43 6.44 9.34
N GLU A 136 -20.04 6.80 8.21
CA GLU A 136 -21.42 6.44 7.87
C GLU A 136 -21.54 5.70 6.54
N GLN A 137 -21.01 6.28 5.46
CA GLN A 137 -21.27 5.78 4.11
C GLN A 137 -20.14 6.07 3.12
N VAL A 138 -20.02 5.18 2.15
CA VAL A 138 -19.11 5.36 1.02
C VAL A 138 -19.79 4.99 -0.30
N TYR A 139 -19.51 5.78 -1.32
CA TYR A 139 -19.84 5.48 -2.71
C TYR A 139 -18.53 5.29 -3.47
N ILE A 140 -18.39 4.15 -4.13
CA ILE A 140 -17.19 3.79 -4.89
C ILE A 140 -17.58 3.46 -6.32
N SER A 141 -16.83 4.03 -7.24
CA SER A 141 -16.97 3.82 -8.67
C SER A 141 -15.59 3.42 -9.23
N LEU A 142 -15.41 2.10 -9.45
CA LEU A 142 -14.17 1.48 -9.92
C LEU A 142 -14.46 0.29 -10.82
N THR A 143 -13.55 -0.04 -11.74
CA THR A 143 -13.57 -1.35 -12.40
C THR A 143 -13.34 -2.45 -11.37
N ARG A 144 -13.86 -3.64 -11.65
CA ARG A 144 -13.76 -4.80 -10.75
C ARG A 144 -12.32 -5.11 -10.34
N ASN A 145 -11.37 -5.02 -11.26
CA ASN A 145 -9.97 -5.34 -10.98
C ASN A 145 -9.37 -4.43 -9.91
N TYR A 146 -9.63 -3.14 -9.97
CA TYR A 146 -9.13 -2.18 -8.97
C TYR A 146 -9.94 -2.23 -7.67
N LEU A 147 -11.22 -2.57 -7.74
CA LEU A 147 -12.06 -2.80 -6.57
C LEU A 147 -11.52 -3.94 -5.69
N LEU A 148 -10.98 -5.00 -6.30
CA LEU A 148 -10.38 -6.13 -5.57
C LEU A 148 -9.12 -5.74 -4.79
N LEU A 149 -8.42 -4.67 -5.14
CA LEU A 149 -7.29 -4.16 -4.36
C LEU A 149 -7.70 -3.52 -3.04
N LEU A 150 -9.00 -3.23 -2.87
CA LEU A 150 -9.60 -2.61 -1.69
C LEU A 150 -10.55 -3.57 -0.94
N ILE A 151 -10.48 -4.87 -1.26
CA ILE A 151 -11.44 -5.86 -0.72
C ILE A 151 -11.42 -5.93 0.81
N GLY A 152 -10.24 -5.80 1.42
CA GLY A 152 -10.08 -5.83 2.88
C GLY A 152 -10.81 -4.67 3.55
N GLU A 153 -10.53 -3.45 3.11
CA GLU A 153 -11.14 -2.23 3.64
C GLU A 153 -12.66 -2.20 3.42
N LEU A 154 -13.13 -2.69 2.27
CA LEU A 154 -14.55 -2.76 1.97
C LEU A 154 -15.28 -3.80 2.84
N GLN A 155 -14.65 -4.94 3.10
CA GLN A 155 -15.19 -5.94 4.00
C GLN A 155 -15.28 -5.43 5.44
N GLU A 156 -14.26 -4.72 5.91
CA GLU A 156 -14.27 -4.07 7.23
C GLU A 156 -15.43 -3.09 7.36
N LEU A 157 -15.65 -2.21 6.38
CA LEU A 157 -16.77 -1.26 6.37
C LEU A 157 -18.13 -1.97 6.41
N ILE A 158 -18.28 -3.05 5.66
CA ILE A 158 -19.51 -3.85 5.63
C ILE A 158 -19.74 -4.56 6.96
N MET A 159 -18.69 -5.08 7.61
CA MET A 159 -18.78 -5.69 8.94
C MET A 159 -19.16 -4.65 10.00
N ASP A 160 -18.64 -3.44 9.89
CA ASP A 160 -18.97 -2.31 10.76
C ASP A 160 -20.34 -1.67 10.47
N MET A 161 -21.15 -2.34 9.63
CA MET A 161 -22.50 -1.89 9.26
C MET A 161 -22.55 -0.50 8.59
N LYS A 162 -21.48 -0.06 7.95
CA LYS A 162 -21.45 1.16 7.15
C LYS A 162 -22.19 0.94 5.84
N ARG A 163 -22.79 1.99 5.32
CA ARG A 163 -23.45 1.93 4.01
C ARG A 163 -22.41 1.97 2.88
N VAL A 164 -22.26 0.85 2.17
CA VAL A 164 -21.35 0.72 1.03
C VAL A 164 -22.16 0.62 -0.27
N VAL A 165 -21.89 1.55 -1.19
CA VAL A 165 -22.50 1.56 -2.53
C VAL A 165 -21.36 1.48 -3.56
N ILE A 166 -21.45 0.49 -4.44
CA ILE A 166 -20.44 0.18 -5.44
C ILE A 166 -21.04 0.30 -6.82
N ILE A 167 -20.36 0.97 -7.72
CA ILE A 167 -20.64 0.99 -9.14
C ILE A 167 -19.42 0.40 -9.85
N THR A 168 -19.61 -0.68 -10.59
CA THR A 168 -18.51 -1.41 -11.24
C THR A 168 -18.94 -1.94 -12.60
N ASP A 169 -18.00 -2.45 -13.38
CA ASP A 169 -18.20 -2.94 -14.75
C ASP A 169 -18.59 -4.41 -14.82
N GLN A 170 -18.36 -5.18 -13.76
CA GLN A 170 -18.60 -6.62 -13.74
C GLN A 170 -19.23 -7.07 -12.43
N PRO A 171 -20.00 -8.17 -12.44
CA PRO A 171 -20.58 -8.75 -11.24
C PRO A 171 -19.51 -9.03 -10.17
N THR A 172 -19.80 -8.60 -8.96
CA THR A 172 -18.95 -8.83 -7.80
C THR A 172 -19.81 -9.07 -6.56
N ALA A 173 -19.34 -9.95 -5.68
CA ALA A 173 -20.08 -10.33 -4.48
C ALA A 173 -19.54 -9.59 -3.25
N PHE A 174 -20.28 -8.56 -2.84
CA PHE A 174 -20.07 -7.88 -1.56
C PHE A 174 -21.37 -7.98 -0.75
N PRO A 175 -21.51 -8.99 0.12
CA PRO A 175 -22.71 -9.15 0.93
C PRO A 175 -23.02 -7.87 1.71
N ARG A 176 -24.28 -7.42 1.67
CA ARG A 176 -24.81 -6.18 2.29
C ARG A 176 -24.36 -4.86 1.63
N ALA A 177 -23.44 -4.84 0.68
CA ALA A 177 -23.22 -3.68 -0.15
C ALA A 177 -24.27 -3.59 -1.26
N LYS A 178 -24.61 -2.38 -1.68
CA LYS A 178 -25.44 -2.17 -2.86
C LYS A 178 -24.55 -2.03 -4.09
N VAL A 179 -24.58 -3.02 -4.98
CA VAL A 179 -23.73 -3.07 -6.16
C VAL A 179 -24.57 -2.77 -7.40
N TYR A 180 -24.10 -1.84 -8.22
CA TYR A 180 -24.65 -1.51 -9.53
C TYR A 180 -23.66 -1.87 -10.62
N ILE A 181 -24.14 -2.54 -11.67
CA ILE A 181 -23.33 -2.91 -12.81
C ILE A 181 -23.54 -1.88 -13.92
N GLY A 182 -22.49 -1.14 -14.21
CA GLY A 182 -22.45 -0.12 -15.27
C GLY A 182 -21.62 -0.54 -16.46
N GLU A 183 -21.32 0.43 -17.32
CA GLU A 183 -20.38 0.26 -18.43
C GLU A 183 -18.95 0.21 -17.93
N ASP A 184 -18.04 -0.27 -18.77
CA ASP A 184 -16.60 -0.25 -18.50
C ASP A 184 -16.14 1.19 -18.19
N ARG A 185 -15.47 1.33 -17.07
CA ARG A 185 -14.99 2.63 -16.58
C ARG A 185 -13.57 2.96 -17.03
N GLY A 186 -12.90 1.98 -17.65
CA GLY A 186 -11.49 2.12 -17.97
C GLY A 186 -10.68 2.44 -16.71
N MET A 187 -9.92 3.52 -16.76
CA MET A 187 -9.08 3.98 -15.66
C MET A 187 -9.79 4.97 -14.69
N ARG A 188 -11.04 5.33 -14.97
CA ARG A 188 -11.76 6.33 -14.16
C ARG A 188 -12.08 5.76 -12.78
N ILE A 189 -11.79 6.57 -11.75
CA ILE A 189 -12.12 6.26 -10.38
C ILE A 189 -12.94 7.36 -9.73
N GLY A 190 -13.75 6.98 -8.76
CA GLY A 190 -14.50 7.90 -7.94
C GLY A 190 -14.81 7.30 -6.56
N VAL A 191 -14.49 8.05 -5.53
CA VAL A 191 -14.82 7.70 -4.14
C VAL A 191 -15.44 8.93 -3.48
N ILE A 192 -16.60 8.76 -2.86
CA ILE A 192 -17.22 9.77 -1.99
C ILE A 192 -17.36 9.16 -0.60
N ALA A 193 -16.72 9.76 0.39
CA ALA A 193 -16.81 9.36 1.79
C ALA A 193 -17.66 10.36 2.58
N ASP A 194 -18.67 9.84 3.29
CA ASP A 194 -19.57 10.57 4.21
C ASP A 194 -20.21 11.83 3.63
N SER A 195 -20.31 11.94 2.31
CA SER A 195 -20.71 13.18 1.62
C SER A 195 -19.86 14.40 2.01
N ARG A 196 -18.62 14.19 2.46
CA ARG A 196 -17.67 15.23 2.90
C ARG A 196 -16.45 15.32 2.02
N TYR A 197 -16.00 14.22 1.44
CA TYR A 197 -14.77 14.17 0.65
C TYR A 197 -14.98 13.41 -0.64
N VAL A 198 -14.30 13.85 -1.68
CA VAL A 198 -14.25 13.20 -2.99
C VAL A 198 -12.81 12.95 -3.38
N LEU A 199 -12.53 11.74 -3.89
CA LEU A 199 -11.35 11.42 -4.66
C LEU A 199 -11.80 10.98 -6.06
N THR A 200 -11.30 11.60 -7.11
CA THR A 200 -11.64 11.25 -8.50
C THR A 200 -10.47 11.49 -9.42
N GLY A 201 -10.41 10.74 -10.50
CA GLY A 201 -9.33 10.83 -11.48
C GLY A 201 -9.14 9.55 -12.25
N GLU A 202 -7.89 9.26 -12.59
CA GLU A 202 -7.48 8.08 -13.34
C GLU A 202 -6.53 7.21 -12.51
N TYR A 203 -6.75 5.89 -12.55
CA TYR A 203 -5.96 4.89 -11.88
C TYR A 203 -5.91 3.61 -12.72
N GLY A 204 -4.72 3.15 -13.09
CA GLY A 204 -4.55 1.94 -13.89
C GLY A 204 -3.14 1.76 -14.43
N GLU A 205 -2.97 0.82 -15.34
CA GLU A 205 -1.71 0.55 -16.02
C GLU A 205 -1.43 1.60 -17.09
N GLY A 206 -0.21 2.09 -17.12
CA GLY A 206 0.31 3.01 -18.15
C GLY A 206 -0.01 4.46 -17.92
N SER A 207 0.69 5.42 -18.21
CA SER A 207 0.55 6.87 -18.11
C SER A 207 0.21 7.46 -16.73
N MET A 208 0.17 8.75 -16.65
CA MET A 208 0.11 9.55 -15.42
C MET A 208 -1.17 9.30 -14.62
N ASN A 209 -1.13 8.33 -13.72
CA ASN A 209 -2.17 8.15 -12.71
C ASN A 209 -2.24 9.41 -11.85
N THR A 210 -3.33 10.14 -11.97
CA THR A 210 -3.54 11.42 -11.28
C THR A 210 -4.97 11.50 -10.78
N CYS A 211 -5.11 11.85 -9.50
CA CYS A 211 -6.40 12.04 -8.86
C CYS A 211 -6.49 13.39 -8.16
N LEU A 212 -7.69 13.92 -8.12
CA LEU A 212 -8.04 15.10 -7.37
C LEU A 212 -8.78 14.69 -6.10
N TYR A 213 -8.30 15.14 -4.95
CA TYR A 213 -8.94 14.95 -3.65
C TYR A 213 -9.38 16.30 -3.08
N SER A 214 -10.63 16.42 -2.62
CA SER A 214 -11.13 17.64 -2.03
C SER A 214 -12.33 17.42 -1.11
N GLY A 215 -12.43 18.26 -0.08
CA GLY A 215 -13.62 18.46 0.77
C GLY A 215 -14.44 19.70 0.40
N GLN A 216 -14.12 20.36 -0.72
CA GLN A 216 -14.87 21.55 -1.16
C GLN A 216 -16.33 21.20 -1.43
N LYS A 217 -17.24 21.89 -0.74
CA LYS A 217 -18.66 21.58 -0.72
C LYS A 217 -19.30 21.54 -2.12
N ASN A 218 -18.97 22.51 -2.97
CA ASN A 218 -19.48 22.57 -4.34
C ASN A 218 -19.00 21.38 -5.19
N PHE A 219 -17.75 20.96 -5.01
CA PHE A 219 -17.18 19.82 -5.72
C PHE A 219 -17.80 18.49 -5.25
N VAL A 220 -17.97 18.34 -3.94
CA VAL A 220 -18.62 17.16 -3.35
C VAL A 220 -20.06 17.04 -3.84
N GLU A 221 -20.84 18.14 -3.84
CA GLU A 221 -22.22 18.13 -4.31
C GLU A 221 -22.34 17.86 -5.82
N LEU A 222 -21.44 18.41 -6.63
CA LEU A 222 -21.39 18.10 -8.06
C LEU A 222 -21.17 16.61 -8.31
N TYR A 223 -20.18 16.04 -7.64
CA TYR A 223 -19.81 14.63 -7.83
C TYR A 223 -20.90 13.69 -7.29
N LYS A 224 -21.49 14.03 -6.17
CA LYS A 224 -22.62 13.32 -5.58
C LYS A 224 -23.85 13.32 -6.49
N THR A 225 -24.14 14.46 -7.12
CA THR A 225 -25.22 14.58 -8.10
C THR A 225 -24.95 13.70 -9.33
N ALA A 226 -23.72 13.71 -9.84
CA ALA A 226 -23.33 12.88 -10.98
C ALA A 226 -23.53 11.39 -10.69
N LEU A 227 -22.99 10.89 -9.56
CA LEU A 227 -23.16 9.49 -9.16
C LEU A 227 -24.63 9.12 -8.87
N SER A 228 -25.39 10.02 -8.25
CA SER A 228 -26.81 9.77 -7.99
C SER A 228 -27.62 9.62 -9.28
N ASN A 229 -27.33 10.41 -10.29
CA ASN A 229 -27.96 10.30 -11.60
C ASN A 229 -27.56 9.01 -12.31
N GLU A 230 -26.30 8.63 -12.22
CA GLU A 230 -25.83 7.35 -12.76
C GLU A 230 -26.53 6.15 -12.10
N ILE A 231 -26.62 6.14 -10.78
CA ILE A 231 -27.31 5.11 -10.01
C ILE A 231 -28.78 5.02 -10.45
N LYS A 232 -29.47 6.13 -10.62
CA LYS A 232 -30.85 6.16 -11.10
C LYS A 232 -30.99 5.49 -12.48
N LEU A 233 -30.10 5.85 -13.42
CA LEU A 233 -30.12 5.26 -14.76
C LEU A 233 -29.85 3.76 -14.73
N LEU A 234 -28.91 3.30 -13.90
CA LEU A 234 -28.64 1.86 -13.74
C LEU A 234 -29.81 1.11 -13.11
N SER A 235 -30.44 1.68 -12.08
CA SER A 235 -31.64 1.08 -11.45
C SER A 235 -32.81 0.93 -12.44
N MET A 236 -33.07 1.94 -13.27
CA MET A 236 -34.11 1.87 -14.31
C MET A 236 -33.82 0.81 -15.39
N ARG A 237 -32.53 0.58 -15.70
CA ARG A 237 -32.12 -0.49 -16.62
C ARG A 237 -32.32 -1.89 -16.04
N GLU A 238 -32.13 -2.06 -14.73
CA GLU A 238 -32.38 -3.33 -14.02
C GLU A 238 -33.87 -3.67 -13.93
N GLU A 239 -34.73 -2.67 -13.68
CA GLU A 239 -36.20 -2.85 -13.61
C GLU A 239 -36.83 -3.19 -14.96
N ASN A 240 -36.18 -2.84 -16.07
CA ASN A 240 -36.65 -3.07 -17.44
C ASN A 240 -36.10 -4.39 -18.07
N ARG A 241 -35.37 -5.20 -17.31
CA ARG A 241 -34.85 -6.52 -17.73
C ARG A 241 -35.64 -7.65 -17.09
#